data_9cacd007b728033c938a2551e8b32fb6
#
_entry.id   9cacd007b728033c938a2551e8b32fb6
#
_cell.length_a   1.000
_cell.length_b   1.000
_cell.length_c   1.000
_cell.angle_alpha   90.00
_cell.angle_beta   90.00
_cell.angle_gamma   90.00
#
_symmetry.space_group_name_H-M   'P 1'
#
loop_
_entity.id
_entity.type
_entity.pdbx_description
1 polymer ?
#
loop_
_entity_poly.entity_id
_entity_poly.type
_entity_poly.pdbx_seq_one_letter_code
_entity_poly.pdbx_strand_id
1 'polypeptide(L)' 'MKNRIEEIRKQKGITQENFAACLGVSRQTISSLETGRYNPSIFLAYKIAKCFDMTIEEVFIFDEEDLKWESD' A
#
# COMPACT_ATOMS: atom_id res chain seq x y z
N MET A 1 3.22 3.41 8.19
CA MET A 1 2.31 4.24 7.38
C MET A 1 0.96 3.57 7.26
N LYS A 2 -0.08 4.30 7.52
CA LYS A 2 -1.44 3.76 7.42
C LYS A 2 -1.86 3.69 5.96
N ASN A 3 -2.67 2.68 5.66
CA ASN A 3 -3.14 2.53 4.28
C ASN A 3 -4.45 1.76 4.28
N ARG A 4 -5.07 1.72 3.10
CA ARG A 4 -6.33 1.03 2.90
C ARG A 4 -6.18 -0.19 2.01
N ILE A 5 -4.97 -0.73 1.92
CA ILE A 5 -4.72 -1.83 0.98
C ILE A 5 -5.62 -3.01 1.27
N GLU A 6 -5.69 -3.44 2.53
CA GLU A 6 -6.51 -4.60 2.90
C GLU A 6 -7.98 -4.33 2.61
N GLU A 7 -8.46 -3.16 2.98
CA GLU A 7 -9.85 -2.79 2.78
C GLU A 7 -10.22 -2.81 1.30
N ILE A 8 -9.40 -2.16 0.47
CA ILE A 8 -9.67 -2.07 -0.96
C ILE A 8 -9.57 -3.45 -1.59
N ARG A 9 -8.56 -4.22 -1.20
CA ARG A 9 -8.35 -5.55 -1.73
C ARG A 9 -9.57 -6.42 -1.47
N LYS A 10 -10.09 -6.38 -0.24
CA LYS A 10 -11.26 -7.18 0.11
C LYS A 10 -12.51 -6.71 -0.62
N GLN A 11 -12.66 -5.41 -0.78
CA GLN A 11 -13.80 -4.87 -1.52
C GLN A 11 -13.81 -5.35 -2.96
N LYS A 12 -12.62 -5.51 -3.53
CA LYS A 12 -12.48 -5.96 -4.92
C LYS A 12 -12.42 -7.48 -5.04
N GLY A 13 -12.47 -8.19 -3.91
CA GLY A 13 -12.44 -9.65 -3.92
C GLY A 13 -11.09 -10.23 -4.30
N ILE A 14 -10.01 -9.51 -4.03
CA ILE A 14 -8.66 -9.94 -4.40
C ILE A 14 -7.98 -10.55 -3.19
N THR A 15 -7.42 -11.76 -3.33
CA THR A 15 -6.68 -12.40 -2.25
C THR A 15 -5.29 -11.76 -2.14
N GLN A 16 -4.64 -11.95 -0.97
CA GLN A 16 -3.27 -11.48 -0.80
C GLN A 16 -2.35 -12.13 -1.84
N GLU A 17 -2.57 -13.39 -2.11
CA GLU A 17 -1.73 -14.12 -3.08
C GLU A 17 -1.87 -13.55 -4.48
N ASN A 18 -3.11 -13.30 -4.90
CA ASN A 18 -3.34 -12.74 -6.23
C ASN A 18 -2.78 -11.33 -6.34
N PHE A 19 -2.93 -10.54 -5.28
CA PHE A 19 -2.41 -9.19 -5.29
C PHE A 19 -0.88 -9.18 -5.33
N ALA A 20 -0.26 -10.08 -4.57
CA ALA A 20 1.20 -10.23 -4.58
C ALA A 20 1.68 -10.59 -5.97
N ALA A 21 0.99 -11.51 -6.63
CA ALA A 21 1.35 -11.92 -7.99
C ALA A 21 1.24 -10.72 -8.96
N CYS A 22 0.20 -9.93 -8.82
CA CYS A 22 0.01 -8.74 -9.66
C CYS A 22 1.17 -7.76 -9.51
N LEU A 23 1.68 -7.63 -8.30
CA LEU A 23 2.76 -6.69 -8.01
C LEU A 23 4.15 -7.28 -8.22
N GLY A 24 4.25 -8.59 -8.34
CA GLY A 24 5.55 -9.24 -8.46
C GLY A 24 6.31 -9.31 -7.15
N VAL A 25 5.60 -9.40 -6.03
CA VAL A 25 6.21 -9.49 -4.70
C VAL A 25 5.67 -10.71 -3.99
N SER A 26 6.24 -11.01 -2.81
CA SER A 26 5.77 -12.15 -2.03
C SER A 26 4.50 -11.78 -1.27
N ARG A 27 3.73 -12.80 -0.89
CA ARG A 27 2.55 -12.61 -0.06
C ARG A 27 2.92 -11.98 1.27
N GLN A 28 4.08 -12.35 1.80
CA GLN A 28 4.56 -11.78 3.06
C GLN A 28 4.76 -10.27 2.95
N THR A 29 5.21 -9.81 1.79
CA THR A 29 5.35 -8.38 1.55
C THR A 29 4.00 -7.69 1.64
N ILE A 30 2.96 -8.30 1.06
CA ILE A 30 1.61 -7.73 1.13
C ILE A 30 1.17 -7.65 2.59
N SER A 31 1.38 -8.72 3.35
CA SER A 31 1.01 -8.73 4.76
C SER A 31 1.71 -7.61 5.53
N SER A 32 3.00 -7.41 5.28
CA SER A 32 3.76 -6.37 5.95
C SER A 32 3.28 -4.97 5.56
N LEU A 33 2.89 -4.80 4.29
CA LEU A 33 2.33 -3.53 3.83
C LEU A 33 1.01 -3.24 4.53
N GLU A 34 0.14 -4.23 4.59
CA GLU A 34 -1.20 -4.05 5.16
C GLU A 34 -1.16 -3.74 6.65
N THR A 35 -0.17 -4.27 7.35
CA THR A 35 -0.03 -3.98 8.78
C THR A 35 0.70 -2.68 9.06
N GLY A 36 1.22 -2.03 8.03
CA GLY A 36 1.94 -0.78 8.19
C GLY A 36 3.37 -0.91 8.64
N ARG A 37 3.88 -2.14 8.69
CA ARG A 37 5.27 -2.38 9.11
C ARG A 37 6.27 -2.00 8.05
N TYR A 38 5.86 -2.07 6.81
CA TYR A 38 6.74 -1.84 5.66
C TYR A 38 6.21 -0.68 4.84
N ASN A 39 7.05 0.32 4.66
CA ASN A 39 6.70 1.47 3.82
C ASN A 39 7.24 1.20 2.42
N PRO A 40 6.37 1.16 1.42
CA PRO A 40 6.82 0.83 0.07
C PRO A 40 7.63 1.95 -0.55
N SER A 41 8.48 1.59 -1.51
CA SER A 41 9.13 2.58 -2.35
C SER A 41 8.06 3.32 -3.15
N ILE A 42 8.45 4.46 -3.72
CA ILE A 42 7.50 5.22 -4.54
C ILE A 42 7.03 4.39 -5.73
N PHE A 43 7.92 3.58 -6.30
CA PHE A 43 7.55 2.72 -7.43
C PHE A 43 6.53 1.67 -6.99
N LEU A 44 6.75 1.03 -5.85
CA LEU A 44 5.82 0.01 -5.38
C LEU A 44 4.48 0.63 -5.01
N ALA A 45 4.50 1.80 -4.37
CA ALA A 45 3.26 2.51 -4.03
C ALA A 45 2.47 2.83 -5.30
N TYR A 46 3.16 3.27 -6.34
CA TYR A 46 2.52 3.57 -7.61
C TYR A 46 1.91 2.32 -8.22
N LYS A 47 2.65 1.20 -8.22
CA LYS A 47 2.14 -0.06 -8.75
C LYS A 47 0.90 -0.53 -7.99
N ILE A 48 0.92 -0.38 -6.67
CA ILE A 48 -0.23 -0.75 -5.85
C ILE A 48 -1.46 0.04 -6.27
N ALA A 49 -1.30 1.35 -6.38
CA ALA A 49 -2.41 2.22 -6.77
C ALA A 49 -2.91 1.85 -8.17
N LYS A 50 -2.00 1.58 -9.09
CA LYS A 50 -2.39 1.20 -10.45
C LYS A 50 -3.13 -0.11 -10.48
N CYS A 51 -2.71 -1.09 -9.68
CA CYS A 51 -3.42 -2.37 -9.61
C CYS A 51 -4.86 -2.19 -9.15
N PHE A 52 -5.10 -1.18 -8.32
CA PHE A 52 -6.44 -0.86 -7.84
C PHE A 52 -7.17 0.14 -8.72
N ASP A 53 -6.50 0.68 -9.74
CA ASP A 53 -7.04 1.76 -10.59
C ASP A 53 -7.40 2.96 -9.73
N MET A 54 -6.49 3.32 -8.82
CA MET A 54 -6.69 4.42 -7.88
C MET A 54 -5.42 5.27 -7.81
N THR A 55 -5.50 6.38 -7.11
CA THR A 55 -4.33 7.22 -6.87
C THR A 55 -3.64 6.77 -5.59
N ILE A 56 -2.39 7.20 -5.42
CA ILE A 56 -1.64 6.90 -4.21
C ILE A 56 -2.36 7.46 -2.99
N GLU A 57 -2.91 8.66 -3.12
CA GLU A 57 -3.60 9.32 -2.01
C GLU A 57 -4.88 8.59 -1.61
N GLU A 58 -5.48 7.86 -2.54
CA GLU A 58 -6.67 7.08 -2.23
C GLU A 58 -6.34 5.80 -1.48
N VAL A 59 -5.13 5.29 -1.65
CA VAL A 59 -4.71 4.01 -1.05
C VAL A 59 -3.96 4.23 0.24
N PHE A 60 -3.08 5.21 0.29
CA PHE A 60 -2.24 5.47 1.46
C PHE A 60 -2.73 6.70 2.20
N ILE A 61 -2.71 6.61 3.53
CA ILE A 61 -3.20 7.69 4.38
C ILE A 61 -2.00 8.47 4.88
N PHE A 62 -1.92 9.73 4.49
CA PHE A 62 -0.85 10.61 4.92
C PHE A 62 -1.40 11.53 6.01
N ASP A 63 -0.93 11.38 7.23
CA ASP A 63 -1.35 12.27 8.29
C ASP A 63 -0.25 13.27 8.59
N GLU A 64 -0.49 14.13 9.55
CA GLU A 64 0.44 15.21 9.84
C GLU A 64 1.81 14.70 10.24
N GLU A 65 1.85 13.59 10.95
CA GLU A 65 3.12 13.04 11.38
C GLU A 65 3.97 12.55 10.23
N ASP A 66 3.32 11.98 9.23
CA ASP A 66 4.04 11.50 8.05
C ASP A 66 4.63 12.65 7.26
N LEU A 67 4.02 13.83 7.37
CA LEU A 67 4.46 15.00 6.61
C LEU A 67 5.40 15.91 7.40
N LYS A 68 5.74 15.50 8.59
CA LYS A 68 6.58 16.32 9.45
C LYS A 68 8.02 16.24 9.00
N TRP A 69 8.64 17.39 8.82
CA TRP A 69 10.03 17.46 8.43
C TRP A 69 10.89 17.65 9.66
N GLU A 70 12.06 17.02 9.62
CA GLU A 70 13.06 17.32 10.59
C GLU A 70 13.59 18.69 10.27
N SER A 71 13.27 19.64 11.11
CA SER A 71 13.85 20.93 10.85
C SER A 71 15.03 21.10 11.78
N ASP A 72 16.06 21.39 11.22
CA ASP A 72 17.21 21.61 11.96
C ASP A 72 17.72 22.91 12.02
#